data_e2476122537ac053ced09be8f8224691
#
_entry.id   e2476122537ac053ced09be8f8224691
#
_cell.length_a   1.000
_cell.length_b   1.000
_cell.length_c   1.000
_cell.angle_alpha   90.00
_cell.angle_beta   90.00
_cell.angle_gamma   90.00
#
_symmetry.space_group_name_H-M   'P 1'
#
loop_
_entity.id
_entity.type
_entity.pdbx_description
1 polymer ?
#
loop_
_entity_poly.entity_id
_entity_poly.type
_entity_poly.pdbx_seq_one_letter_code
_entity_poly.pdbx_strand_id
1 'polypeptide(L)'
;MAQRETIRLYTDGACSGNPGAGGYGVVLCCGALRKELSGGFARTTNNRMELLAVIKGLEQIKWEQADVLVTSDSSYVVNAISQGWLERWAANDYVSRSSGKKTAVKNRDLWERLRPLLQRHQVRFEWVKGHNGHPENERCDQLAVAAYKQPDLTEDKGFVND
;
A
#
# COMPACT_ATOMS: atom_id res chain seq x y z
N MET A 1 20.98 2.14 24.97
CA MET A 1 20.67 2.06 23.54
C MET A 1 19.74 3.20 23.15
N ALA A 2 20.08 3.89 22.09
CA ALA A 2 19.20 4.92 21.56
C ALA A 2 17.94 4.30 21.00
N GLN A 3 16.77 4.77 21.41
CA GLN A 3 15.51 4.38 20.80
C GLN A 3 15.45 4.99 19.40
N ARG A 4 15.06 4.16 18.44
CA ARG A 4 14.81 4.65 17.09
C ARG A 4 13.48 5.39 17.06
N GLU A 5 13.43 6.46 16.30
CA GLU A 5 12.21 7.21 16.14
C GLU A 5 11.18 6.42 15.34
N THR A 6 9.89 6.72 15.59
CA THR A 6 8.81 6.17 14.79
C THR A 6 8.96 6.63 13.34
N ILE A 7 8.88 5.68 12.43
CA ILE A 7 8.84 5.98 11.00
C ILE A 7 7.40 6.29 10.63
N ARG A 8 7.20 7.45 10.02
CA ARG A 8 5.90 7.85 9.48
C ARG A 8 5.89 7.57 8.00
N LEU A 9 4.93 6.77 7.58
CA LEU A 9 4.81 6.33 6.20
C LEU A 9 3.47 6.81 5.64
N TYR A 10 3.53 7.71 4.67
CA TYR A 10 2.35 8.22 3.98
C TYR A 10 2.26 7.53 2.63
N THR A 11 1.09 7.07 2.26
CA THR A 11 0.91 6.27 1.04
C THR A 11 -0.35 6.69 0.30
N ASP A 12 -0.31 6.60 -1.01
CA ASP A 12 -1.49 6.78 -1.85
C ASP A 12 -1.33 6.02 -3.16
N GLY A 13 -2.46 5.69 -3.75
CA GLY A 13 -2.52 5.09 -5.08
C GLY A 13 -3.53 5.85 -5.93
N ALA A 14 -3.26 5.93 -7.22
CA ALA A 14 -4.13 6.61 -8.16
C ALA A 14 -4.18 5.83 -9.47
N CYS A 15 -5.32 5.88 -10.14
CA CYS A 15 -5.51 5.18 -11.40
C CYS A 15 -6.34 6.05 -12.33
N SER A 16 -5.95 6.13 -13.60
CA SER A 16 -6.67 6.95 -14.59
C SER A 16 -7.98 6.32 -15.05
N GLY A 17 -8.17 5.05 -14.76
CA GLY A 17 -9.37 4.24 -14.96
C GLY A 17 -9.23 3.05 -14.03
N ASN A 18 -10.27 2.30 -13.81
CA ASN A 18 -10.20 1.19 -12.84
C ASN A 18 -10.77 -0.09 -13.49
N PRO A 19 -9.94 -0.82 -14.31
CA PRO A 19 -8.50 -0.70 -14.50
C PRO A 19 -8.08 0.37 -15.50
N GLY A 20 -6.81 0.74 -15.43
CA GLY A 20 -6.19 1.69 -16.33
C GLY A 20 -4.75 1.96 -15.90
N ALA A 21 -4.11 2.96 -16.51
CA ALA A 21 -2.79 3.38 -16.07
C ALA A 21 -2.88 3.88 -14.63
N GLY A 22 -1.98 3.44 -13.77
CA GLY A 22 -2.01 3.79 -12.36
C GLY A 22 -0.62 3.94 -11.78
N GLY A 23 -0.55 4.55 -10.61
CA GLY A 23 0.71 4.77 -9.91
C GLY A 23 0.53 4.77 -8.40
N TYR A 24 1.65 4.65 -7.72
CA TYR A 24 1.71 4.78 -6.28
C TYR A 24 2.63 5.93 -5.88
N GLY A 25 2.36 6.52 -4.73
CA GLY A 25 3.21 7.54 -4.14
C GLY A 25 3.42 7.26 -2.67
N VAL A 26 4.63 7.48 -2.20
CA VAL A 26 5.04 7.24 -0.82
C VAL A 26 5.89 8.38 -0.33
N VAL A 27 5.61 8.84 0.89
CA VAL A 27 6.50 9.75 1.62
C VAL A 27 6.87 9.06 2.92
N LEU A 28 8.16 8.89 3.15
CA LEU A 28 8.69 8.25 4.34
C LEU A 28 9.46 9.27 5.15
N CYS A 29 9.06 9.45 6.41
CA CYS A 29 9.69 10.41 7.33
C CYS A 29 10.22 9.68 8.56
N CYS A 30 11.46 9.97 8.93
CA CYS A 30 12.07 9.46 10.16
C CYS A 30 12.98 10.54 10.71
N GLY A 31 12.51 11.22 11.77
CA GLY A 31 13.24 12.39 12.28
C GLY A 31 13.39 13.46 11.21
N ALA A 32 14.61 13.84 10.94
CA ALA A 32 14.92 14.84 9.91
C ALA A 32 14.99 14.27 8.50
N LEU A 33 14.95 12.94 8.36
CA LEU A 33 15.02 12.29 7.06
C LEU A 33 13.63 12.23 6.42
N ARG A 34 13.58 12.54 5.12
CA ARG A 34 12.37 12.47 4.34
C ARG A 34 12.71 11.91 2.96
N LYS A 35 11.97 10.89 2.54
CA LYS A 35 12.21 10.25 1.26
C LYS A 35 10.89 10.09 0.51
N GLU A 36 10.90 10.36 -0.78
CA GLU A 36 9.75 10.16 -1.65
C GLU A 36 10.02 9.00 -2.59
N LEU A 37 8.98 8.20 -2.84
CA LEU A 37 9.00 7.09 -3.78
C LEU A 37 7.76 7.15 -4.66
N SER A 38 7.90 6.72 -5.89
CA SER A 38 6.75 6.60 -6.78
C SER A 38 7.05 5.59 -7.89
N GLY A 39 5.99 5.11 -8.53
CA GLY A 39 6.11 4.23 -9.67
C GLY A 39 4.76 4.10 -10.37
N GLY A 40 4.79 3.82 -11.66
CA GLY A 40 3.59 3.72 -12.47
C GLY A 40 3.56 2.46 -13.32
N PHE A 41 2.34 2.07 -13.70
CA PHE A 41 2.08 0.88 -14.50
C PHE A 41 1.09 1.20 -15.60
N ALA A 42 1.23 0.50 -16.73
CA ALA A 42 0.39 0.74 -17.91
C ALA A 42 -1.07 0.35 -17.68
N ARG A 43 -1.31 -0.69 -16.87
CA ARG A 43 -2.65 -1.16 -16.56
C ARG A 43 -2.67 -1.83 -15.20
N THR A 44 -3.47 -1.29 -14.30
CA THR A 44 -3.60 -1.77 -12.93
C THR A 44 -4.92 -1.27 -12.32
N THR A 45 -5.09 -1.41 -11.02
CA THR A 45 -6.27 -0.91 -10.31
C THR A 45 -5.86 0.00 -9.16
N ASN A 46 -6.82 0.80 -8.71
CA ASN A 46 -6.60 1.68 -7.57
C ASN A 46 -6.19 0.89 -6.32
N ASN A 47 -6.89 -0.20 -6.03
CA ASN A 47 -6.59 -1.01 -4.84
C ASN A 47 -5.19 -1.61 -4.89
N ARG A 48 -4.74 -2.06 -6.06
CA ARG A 48 -3.38 -2.58 -6.21
C ARG A 48 -2.34 -1.49 -5.94
N MET A 49 -2.59 -0.27 -6.40
CA MET A 49 -1.66 0.85 -6.18
C MET A 49 -1.63 1.28 -4.71
N GLU A 50 -2.77 1.25 -4.04
CA GLU A 50 -2.84 1.52 -2.60
C GLU A 50 -2.02 0.51 -1.80
N LEU A 51 -2.17 -0.78 -2.11
CA LEU A 51 -1.40 -1.84 -1.48
C LEU A 51 0.09 -1.72 -1.78
N LEU A 52 0.42 -1.50 -3.04
CA LEU A 52 1.82 -1.44 -3.47
C LEU A 52 2.55 -0.26 -2.83
N ALA A 53 1.85 0.86 -2.62
CA ALA A 53 2.43 2.01 -1.92
C ALA A 53 2.91 1.61 -0.52
N VAL A 54 2.08 0.91 0.25
CA VAL A 54 2.46 0.42 1.58
C VAL A 54 3.66 -0.53 1.50
N ILE A 55 3.59 -1.49 0.58
CA ILE A 55 4.67 -2.47 0.39
C ILE A 55 5.99 -1.78 0.06
N LYS A 56 5.98 -0.88 -0.91
CA LYS A 56 7.20 -0.17 -1.33
C LYS A 56 7.78 0.67 -0.22
N GLY A 57 6.93 1.31 0.58
CA GLY A 57 7.38 2.08 1.74
C GLY A 57 8.03 1.21 2.78
N LEU A 58 7.39 0.11 3.17
CA LEU A 58 7.93 -0.80 4.18
C LEU A 58 9.22 -1.46 3.70
N GLU A 59 9.34 -1.77 2.41
CA GLU A 59 10.55 -2.37 1.85
C GLU A 59 11.76 -1.43 1.89
N GLN A 60 11.57 -0.14 2.05
CA GLN A 60 12.68 0.81 2.19
C GLN A 60 13.34 0.78 3.56
N ILE A 61 12.70 0.19 4.56
CA ILE A 61 13.21 0.14 5.92
C ILE A 61 14.26 -0.96 6.00
N LYS A 62 15.49 -0.59 6.37
CA LYS A 62 16.66 -1.48 6.30
C LYS A 62 16.93 -2.25 7.60
N TRP A 63 16.26 -1.91 8.69
CA TRP A 63 16.43 -2.63 9.97
C TRP A 63 15.14 -3.33 10.33
N GLU A 64 15.22 -4.28 11.26
CA GLU A 64 14.07 -5.03 11.74
C GLU A 64 13.46 -4.38 12.97
N GLN A 65 12.22 -4.74 13.27
CA GLN A 65 11.49 -4.29 14.46
C GLN A 65 11.36 -2.77 14.52
N ALA A 66 11.15 -2.15 13.36
CA ALA A 66 10.87 -0.72 13.31
C ALA A 66 9.44 -0.45 13.80
N ASP A 67 9.26 0.70 14.46
CA ASP A 67 7.93 1.20 14.79
C ASP A 67 7.47 2.09 13.65
N VAL A 68 6.43 1.66 12.94
CA VAL A 68 5.96 2.33 11.71
C VAL A 68 4.49 2.72 11.87
N LEU A 69 4.19 3.97 11.59
CA LEU A 69 2.81 4.44 11.47
C LEU A 69 2.51 4.72 10.01
N VAL A 70 1.63 3.93 9.43
CA VAL A 70 1.18 4.10 8.04
C VAL A 70 -0.08 4.95 8.03
N THR A 71 -0.05 6.06 7.33
CA THR A 71 -1.21 6.92 7.11
C THR A 71 -1.70 6.74 5.69
N SER A 72 -2.95 6.29 5.53
CA SER A 72 -3.54 5.98 4.24
C SER A 72 -5.00 6.41 4.20
N ASP A 73 -5.47 6.83 3.04
CA ASP A 73 -6.89 7.12 2.81
C ASP A 73 -7.64 5.90 2.25
N SER A 74 -6.97 4.78 2.06
CA SER A 74 -7.57 3.55 1.55
C SER A 74 -8.24 2.74 2.65
N SER A 75 -9.56 2.78 2.71
CA SER A 75 -10.31 1.91 3.62
C SER A 75 -10.10 0.43 3.30
N TYR A 76 -9.89 0.10 2.02
CA TYR A 76 -9.60 -1.26 1.58
C TYR A 76 -8.37 -1.84 2.30
N VAL A 77 -7.26 -1.12 2.29
CA VAL A 77 -6.01 -1.57 2.92
C VAL A 77 -6.13 -1.54 4.44
N VAL A 78 -6.59 -0.42 4.99
CA VAL A 78 -6.65 -0.25 6.45
C VAL A 78 -7.59 -1.27 7.08
N ASN A 79 -8.76 -1.49 6.49
CA ASN A 79 -9.74 -2.44 7.04
C ASN A 79 -9.28 -3.89 6.94
N ALA A 80 -8.58 -4.26 5.86
CA ALA A 80 -8.07 -5.62 5.71
C ALA A 80 -7.14 -6.01 6.86
N ILE A 81 -6.43 -5.04 7.41
CA ILE A 81 -5.49 -5.27 8.49
C ILE A 81 -6.19 -5.09 9.84
N SER A 82 -6.90 -3.99 10.04
CA SER A 82 -7.54 -3.68 11.33
C SER A 82 -8.69 -4.63 11.67
N GLN A 83 -9.39 -5.16 10.64
CA GLN A 83 -10.47 -6.12 10.84
C GLN A 83 -10.00 -7.58 10.85
N GLY A 84 -8.70 -7.79 10.70
CA GLY A 84 -8.12 -9.13 10.70
C GLY A 84 -8.37 -9.95 9.44
N TRP A 85 -8.81 -9.33 8.34
CA TRP A 85 -9.11 -10.04 7.10
C TRP A 85 -7.88 -10.71 6.53
N LEU A 86 -6.75 -10.04 6.52
CA LEU A 86 -5.50 -10.57 5.97
C LEU A 86 -5.09 -11.86 6.67
N GLU A 87 -5.15 -11.90 8.00
CA GLU A 87 -4.79 -13.10 8.76
C GLU A 87 -5.76 -14.25 8.50
N ARG A 88 -7.04 -13.95 8.36
CA ARG A 88 -8.03 -14.98 8.00
C ARG A 88 -7.79 -15.52 6.59
N TRP A 89 -7.49 -14.63 5.64
CA TRP A 89 -7.18 -15.05 4.27
C TRP A 89 -5.96 -15.95 4.23
N ALA A 90 -4.89 -15.55 4.92
CA ALA A 90 -3.65 -16.34 4.97
C ALA A 90 -3.89 -17.72 5.59
N ALA A 91 -4.71 -17.80 6.64
CA ALA A 91 -5.06 -19.07 7.29
C ALA A 91 -5.89 -19.97 6.39
N ASN A 92 -6.61 -19.43 5.40
CA ASN A 92 -7.50 -20.16 4.50
C ASN A 92 -6.97 -20.20 3.06
N ASP A 93 -5.66 -20.10 2.89
CA ASP A 93 -4.99 -20.16 1.59
C ASP A 93 -5.54 -19.11 0.61
N TYR A 94 -5.86 -17.94 1.14
CA TYR A 94 -6.40 -16.81 0.35
C TYR A 94 -7.69 -17.14 -0.40
N VAL A 95 -8.53 -17.91 0.26
CA VAL A 95 -9.88 -18.17 -0.20
C VAL A 95 -10.86 -17.55 0.79
N SER A 96 -11.75 -16.72 0.29
CA SER A 96 -12.82 -16.13 1.08
C SER A 96 -14.11 -16.90 0.87
N ARG A 97 -14.85 -17.11 1.94
CA ARG A 97 -16.18 -17.73 1.88
C ARG A 97 -17.22 -16.67 2.19
N SER A 98 -18.07 -16.41 1.22
CA SER A 98 -19.17 -15.46 1.38
C SER A 98 -20.40 -16.10 0.74
N SER A 99 -21.53 -16.10 1.47
CA SER A 99 -22.80 -16.65 0.99
C SER A 99 -22.66 -18.10 0.50
N GLY A 100 -21.84 -18.90 1.17
CA GLY A 100 -21.61 -20.31 0.83
C GLY A 100 -20.72 -20.56 -0.37
N LYS A 101 -20.22 -19.51 -1.02
CA LYS A 101 -19.31 -19.64 -2.16
C LYS A 101 -17.86 -19.41 -1.74
N LYS A 102 -16.95 -20.20 -2.33
CA LYS A 102 -15.51 -19.98 -2.22
C LYS A 102 -15.09 -19.02 -3.32
N THR A 103 -14.45 -17.94 -2.94
CA THR A 103 -13.94 -16.93 -3.89
C THR A 103 -12.48 -16.69 -3.59
N ALA A 104 -11.65 -16.70 -4.65
CA ALA A 104 -10.24 -16.34 -4.51
C ALA A 104 -10.12 -14.88 -4.08
N VAL A 105 -9.26 -14.62 -3.09
CA VAL A 105 -9.02 -13.27 -2.63
C VAL A 105 -8.26 -12.50 -3.70
N LYS A 106 -8.78 -11.33 -4.06
CA LYS A 106 -8.13 -10.47 -5.07
C LYS A 106 -6.81 -9.93 -4.54
N ASN A 107 -5.88 -9.73 -5.45
CA ASN A 107 -4.58 -9.13 -5.14
C ASN A 107 -3.73 -9.99 -4.19
N ARG A 108 -3.93 -11.30 -4.25
CA ARG A 108 -3.19 -12.26 -3.41
C ARG A 108 -1.68 -12.03 -3.47
N ASP A 109 -1.13 -11.79 -4.64
CA ASP A 109 0.30 -11.56 -4.83
C ASP A 109 0.81 -10.42 -3.95
N LEU A 110 0.05 -9.34 -3.85
CA LEU A 110 0.43 -8.18 -3.04
C LEU A 110 0.20 -8.46 -1.56
N TRP A 111 -0.90 -9.12 -1.18
CA TRP A 111 -1.14 -9.47 0.22
C TRP A 111 -0.07 -10.42 0.74
N GLU A 112 0.34 -11.41 -0.06
CA GLU A 112 1.42 -12.32 0.31
C GLU A 112 2.77 -11.60 0.46
N ARG A 113 3.01 -10.57 -0.31
CA ARG A 113 4.22 -9.75 -0.21
C ARG A 113 4.19 -8.82 1.00
N LEU A 114 3.02 -8.30 1.35
CA LEU A 114 2.84 -7.38 2.47
C LEU A 114 2.97 -8.08 3.83
N ARG A 115 2.37 -9.26 3.95
CA ARG A 115 2.26 -9.94 5.24
C ARG A 115 3.59 -10.12 5.98
N PRO A 116 4.67 -10.61 5.34
CA PRO A 116 5.97 -10.73 6.02
C PRO A 116 6.53 -9.38 6.49
N LEU A 117 6.26 -8.30 5.77
CA LEU A 117 6.69 -6.97 6.16
C LEU A 117 5.98 -6.51 7.44
N LEU A 118 4.70 -6.84 7.58
CA LEU A 118 3.94 -6.53 8.79
C LEU A 118 4.45 -7.34 9.99
N GLN A 119 4.94 -8.56 9.76
CA GLN A 119 5.51 -9.40 10.81
C GLN A 119 6.91 -8.95 11.21
N ARG A 120 7.64 -8.34 10.29
CA ARG A 120 9.01 -7.86 10.51
C ARG A 120 9.07 -6.62 11.39
N HIS A 121 8.03 -5.80 11.34
CA HIS A 121 7.99 -4.51 12.03
C HIS A 121 6.75 -4.40 12.90
N GLN A 122 6.73 -3.41 13.79
CA GLN A 122 5.53 -3.02 14.53
C GLN A 122 4.82 -1.95 13.70
N VAL A 123 3.82 -2.37 12.92
CA VAL A 123 3.15 -1.49 11.97
C VAL A 123 1.75 -1.17 12.47
N ARG A 124 1.47 0.11 12.62
CA ARG A 124 0.15 0.63 12.94
C ARG A 124 -0.41 1.37 11.75
N PHE A 125 -1.70 1.32 11.57
CA PHE A 125 -2.37 1.99 10.45
C PHE A 125 -3.30 3.06 10.98
N GLU A 126 -3.25 4.23 10.33
CA GLU A 126 -4.15 5.34 10.59
C GLU A 126 -4.87 5.68 9.29
N TRP A 127 -6.20 5.57 9.30
CA TRP A 127 -7.00 5.99 8.16
C TRP A 127 -7.26 7.48 8.23
N VAL A 128 -7.09 8.17 7.10
CA VAL A 128 -7.41 9.58 6.96
C VAL A 128 -8.35 9.74 5.77
N LYS A 129 -9.19 10.77 5.82
CA LYS A 129 -10.06 11.08 4.70
C LYS A 129 -9.22 11.68 3.57
N GLY A 130 -9.37 11.15 2.35
CA GLY A 130 -8.65 11.64 1.19
C GLY A 130 -8.97 13.10 0.89
N HIS A 131 -7.97 13.82 0.39
CA HIS A 131 -8.08 15.23 0.00
C HIS A 131 -8.59 16.15 1.12
N ASN A 132 -8.18 15.86 2.36
CA ASN A 132 -8.64 16.60 3.54
C ASN A 132 -7.53 17.46 4.16
N GLY A 133 -6.66 18.04 3.34
CA GLY A 133 -5.66 18.99 3.79
C GLY A 133 -4.43 18.39 4.47
N HIS A 134 -4.19 17.09 4.32
CA HIS A 134 -2.97 16.45 4.82
C HIS A 134 -1.83 16.65 3.80
N PRO A 135 -0.83 17.51 4.09
CA PRO A 135 0.20 17.84 3.09
C PRO A 135 0.94 16.64 2.53
N GLU A 136 1.35 15.70 3.40
CA GLU A 136 2.10 14.54 2.94
C GLU A 136 1.21 13.56 2.16
N ASN A 137 -0.07 13.43 2.54
CA ASN A 137 -1.02 12.60 1.79
C ASN A 137 -1.28 13.20 0.41
N GLU A 138 -1.45 14.50 0.33
CA GLU A 138 -1.61 15.18 -0.95
C GLU A 138 -0.35 15.04 -1.81
N ARG A 139 0.83 15.06 -1.19
CA ARG A 139 2.07 14.83 -1.91
C ARG A 139 2.13 13.43 -2.49
N CYS A 140 1.67 12.42 -1.74
CA CYS A 140 1.58 11.05 -2.24
C CYS A 140 0.66 10.95 -3.45
N ASP A 141 -0.48 11.63 -3.43
CA ASP A 141 -1.38 11.68 -4.58
C ASP A 141 -0.69 12.30 -5.79
N GLN A 142 -0.01 13.41 -5.63
CA GLN A 142 0.74 14.07 -6.70
C GLN A 142 1.78 13.14 -7.29
N LEU A 143 2.53 12.43 -6.45
CA LEU A 143 3.54 11.48 -6.87
C LEU A 143 2.91 10.33 -7.66
N ALA A 144 1.79 9.79 -7.19
CA ALA A 144 1.10 8.69 -7.85
C ALA A 144 0.58 9.11 -9.22
N VAL A 145 -0.06 10.26 -9.32
CA VAL A 145 -0.59 10.78 -10.59
C VAL A 145 0.52 11.07 -11.57
N ALA A 146 1.59 11.73 -11.12
CA ALA A 146 2.75 12.01 -11.99
C ALA A 146 3.39 10.72 -12.50
N ALA A 147 3.43 9.68 -11.66
CA ALA A 147 4.02 8.41 -12.04
C ALA A 147 3.29 7.75 -13.20
N TYR A 148 1.95 7.71 -13.17
CA TYR A 148 1.23 7.03 -14.26
C TYR A 148 1.12 7.89 -15.53
N LYS A 149 1.50 9.16 -15.48
CA LYS A 149 1.55 10.03 -16.66
C LYS A 149 2.87 9.97 -17.40
N GLN A 150 3.84 9.20 -16.89
CA GLN A 150 5.13 9.03 -17.55
C GLN A 150 4.99 8.17 -18.80
N PRO A 151 5.86 8.37 -19.81
CA PRO A 151 5.92 7.44 -20.95
C PRO A 151 6.55 6.12 -20.54
N ASP A 152 6.37 5.10 -21.36
CA ASP A 152 7.03 3.78 -21.19
C ASP A 152 6.73 3.11 -19.87
N LEU A 153 5.44 3.15 -19.44
CA LEU A 153 5.01 2.48 -18.24
C LEU A 153 5.20 0.97 -18.35
N THR A 154 5.64 0.36 -17.25
CA THR A 154 5.82 -1.09 -17.18
C THR A 154 4.48 -1.80 -16.95
N GLU A 155 4.50 -3.11 -17.19
CA GLU A 155 3.36 -3.97 -16.91
C GLU A 155 3.27 -4.27 -15.41
N ASP A 156 2.05 -4.27 -14.88
CA ASP A 156 1.79 -4.80 -13.54
C ASP A 156 1.56 -6.30 -13.68
N LYS A 157 2.63 -7.07 -13.51
CA LYS A 157 2.65 -8.50 -13.82
C LYS A 157 1.70 -9.34 -12.97
N GLY A 158 1.42 -8.89 -11.76
CA GLY A 158 0.52 -9.60 -10.87
C GLY A 158 -0.95 -9.26 -11.06
N PHE A 159 -1.25 -8.28 -11.90
CA PHE A 159 -2.63 -7.89 -12.14
C PHE A 159 -3.31 -8.90 -13.05
N VAL A 160 -4.42 -9.44 -12.58
CA VAL A 160 -5.27 -10.36 -13.34
C VAL A 160 -6.56 -9.63 -13.68
N ASN A 161 -6.85 -9.59 -14.97
CA ASN A 161 -8.07 -8.97 -15.48
C ASN A 161 -9.22 -9.99 -15.35
N ASP A 162 -10.21 -9.68 -14.56
CA ASP A 162 -11.39 -10.54 -14.35
C ASP A 162 -12.37 -10.42 -15.52
#